data_f68c03706c0235b5e366f695f84b6df5
#
_entry.id   f68c03706c0235b5e366f695f84b6df5
#
_cell.length_a   1.000
_cell.length_b   1.000
_cell.length_c   1.000
_cell.angle_alpha   90.00
_cell.angle_beta   90.00
_cell.angle_gamma   90.00
#
_symmetry.space_group_name_H-M   'P 1'
#
loop_
_entity.id
_entity.type
_entity.pdbx_description
1 polymer ?
#
loop_
_entity_poly.entity_id
_entity_poly.type
_entity_poly.pdbx_seq_one_letter_code
_entity_poly.pdbx_strand_id
1 'polypeptide(L)'
;MYQSKELWTNDVGLFDYHDRVLNYYQLQLDRRKTPVLVSVQHRPLQDAADMMEKDPEHKGVLFENAVQGLIHKQILSSLYMTGEGFEEEWCQDVFKQLCVGRRLFLGNNLFVSGACFAAREMGEDRRLQEYLMMDENMVSSRITMDIYRHGKQGDCVLVKAGEPWFQVKKELEVIPDGDEELCLRIYNAFTKEDKNILVELEPVQGRVDRHCRLGLKLLFTDAHTCVLTIRDMGFGEEYPSSNRIWEKVLQID
;
A
#
# COMPACT_ATOMS: atom_id res chain seq x y z
N MET A 1 14.86 18.94 0.15
CA MET A 1 14.34 19.19 1.51
C MET A 1 12.90 18.75 1.53
N TYR A 2 12.49 17.81 2.40
CA TYR A 2 11.08 17.45 2.50
C TYR A 2 10.28 18.65 2.99
N GLN A 3 9.04 18.76 2.55
CA GLN A 3 8.15 19.83 2.97
C GLN A 3 7.92 19.80 4.49
N SER A 4 7.60 20.95 5.06
CA SER A 4 7.32 21.06 6.51
C SER A 4 6.15 20.15 6.90
N LYS A 5 6.24 19.46 8.05
CA LYS A 5 5.16 18.63 8.62
C LYS A 5 3.86 19.42 8.85
N GLU A 6 3.92 20.74 8.94
CA GLU A 6 2.74 21.62 9.06
C GLU A 6 1.81 21.55 7.83
N LEU A 7 2.33 21.16 6.66
CA LEU A 7 1.55 21.06 5.42
C LEU A 7 0.64 19.83 5.36
N TRP A 8 0.85 18.89 6.26
CA TRP A 8 0.15 17.61 6.36
C TRP A 8 -0.21 17.24 7.80
N THR A 9 -0.50 18.25 8.61
CA THR A 9 -1.01 18.04 9.97
C THR A 9 -2.36 17.33 9.95
N ASN A 10 -3.20 17.69 8.97
CA ASN A 10 -4.48 17.04 8.63
C ASN A 10 -4.39 16.48 7.21
N ASP A 11 -5.52 16.06 6.67
CA ASP A 11 -5.63 15.54 5.31
C ASP A 11 -5.11 16.55 4.27
N VAL A 12 -4.70 16.03 3.13
CA VAL A 12 -4.18 16.80 2.00
C VAL A 12 -5.00 16.46 0.76
N GLY A 13 -5.46 17.49 0.05
CA GLY A 13 -6.18 17.33 -1.22
C GLY A 13 -5.27 17.63 -2.41
N LEU A 14 -5.49 16.93 -3.52
CA LEU A 14 -4.87 17.19 -4.81
C LEU A 14 -5.93 17.18 -5.89
N PHE A 15 -6.02 18.25 -6.66
CA PHE A 15 -6.79 18.31 -7.90
C PHE A 15 -5.82 18.22 -9.08
N ASP A 16 -6.15 17.34 -10.00
CA ASP A 16 -5.41 17.10 -11.24
C ASP A 16 -6.33 17.33 -12.42
N TYR A 17 -6.00 18.33 -13.26
CA TYR A 17 -6.79 18.71 -14.42
C TYR A 17 -5.95 18.71 -15.69
N HIS A 18 -5.81 17.54 -16.30
CA HIS A 18 -5.09 17.32 -17.55
C HIS A 18 -6.02 16.79 -18.64
N ASP A 19 -5.80 17.20 -19.89
CA ASP A 19 -6.52 16.69 -21.06
C ASP A 19 -8.06 16.69 -20.88
N ARG A 20 -8.61 17.71 -20.24
CA ARG A 20 -10.03 17.86 -19.90
C ARG A 20 -10.56 16.77 -18.93
N VAL A 21 -9.68 16.07 -18.26
CA VAL A 21 -10.03 15.12 -17.22
C VAL A 21 -9.71 15.74 -15.86
N LEU A 22 -10.71 15.87 -15.01
CA LEU A 22 -10.56 16.39 -13.66
C LEU A 22 -10.65 15.27 -12.65
N ASN A 23 -9.61 15.12 -11.84
CA ASN A 23 -9.53 14.15 -10.75
C ASN A 23 -9.30 14.84 -9.41
N TYR A 24 -9.82 14.25 -8.36
CA TYR A 24 -9.52 14.62 -6.99
C TYR A 24 -8.91 13.44 -6.24
N TYR A 25 -7.79 13.69 -5.57
CA TYR A 25 -7.13 12.74 -4.69
C TYR A 25 -7.08 13.33 -3.29
N GLN A 26 -7.41 12.53 -2.29
CA GLN A 26 -7.30 12.92 -0.88
C GLN A 26 -6.39 11.98 -0.14
N LEU A 27 -5.31 12.51 0.39
CA LEU A 27 -4.44 11.82 1.33
C LEU A 27 -5.03 11.96 2.72
N GLN A 28 -5.48 10.85 3.30
CA GLN A 28 -6.04 10.78 4.64
C GLN A 28 -5.02 10.24 5.64
N LEU A 29 -4.96 10.85 6.83
CA LEU A 29 -4.02 10.48 7.89
C LEU A 29 -4.76 10.03 9.15
N ASP A 30 -4.76 8.73 9.45
CA ASP A 30 -5.27 8.23 10.73
C ASP A 30 -4.16 8.19 11.79
N ARG A 31 -4.03 9.28 12.53
CA ARG A 31 -3.03 9.46 13.59
C ARG A 31 -3.35 8.71 14.88
N ARG A 32 -4.51 8.09 14.99
CA ARG A 32 -4.88 7.22 16.13
C ARG A 32 -4.18 5.86 16.06
N LYS A 33 -3.61 5.54 14.91
CA LYS A 33 -2.87 4.30 14.66
C LYS A 33 -1.36 4.51 14.81
N THR A 34 -0.65 3.45 15.15
CA THR A 34 0.81 3.43 15.19
C THR A 34 1.28 2.16 14.46
N PRO A 35 1.99 2.30 13.34
CA PRO A 35 2.32 3.53 12.62
C PRO A 35 1.08 4.31 12.17
N VAL A 36 1.23 5.61 11.86
CA VAL A 36 0.15 6.44 11.29
C VAL A 36 -0.25 5.85 9.94
N LEU A 37 -1.53 5.49 9.80
CA LEU A 37 -2.01 5.01 8.52
C LEU A 37 -2.27 6.17 7.57
N VAL A 38 -1.76 6.04 6.36
CA VAL A 38 -1.94 7.00 5.27
C VAL A 38 -2.63 6.28 4.13
N SER A 39 -3.81 6.74 3.75
CA SER A 39 -4.56 6.19 2.61
C SER A 39 -4.84 7.27 1.57
N VAL A 40 -4.97 6.88 0.32
CA VAL A 40 -5.37 7.76 -0.78
C VAL A 40 -6.75 7.38 -1.25
N GLN A 41 -7.65 8.36 -1.26
CA GLN A 41 -8.94 8.24 -1.93
C GLN A 41 -8.88 8.96 -3.27
N HIS A 42 -9.32 8.30 -4.33
CA HIS A 42 -9.46 8.87 -5.66
C HIS A 42 -10.93 9.06 -6.00
N ARG A 43 -11.26 10.22 -6.55
CA ARG A 43 -12.61 10.55 -7.04
C ARG A 43 -12.50 11.22 -8.41
N PRO A 44 -12.94 10.56 -9.48
CA PRO A 44 -13.08 11.23 -10.77
C PRO A 44 -14.19 12.29 -10.70
N LEU A 45 -13.93 13.45 -11.29
CA LEU A 45 -14.86 14.59 -11.35
C LEU A 45 -15.22 14.90 -12.81
N GLN A 46 -15.41 13.87 -13.63
CA GLN A 46 -15.64 14.03 -15.05
C GLN A 46 -16.90 14.85 -15.37
N ASP A 47 -17.98 14.64 -14.58
CA ASP A 47 -19.20 15.42 -14.76
C ASP A 47 -18.97 16.92 -14.56
N ALA A 48 -18.13 17.31 -13.59
CA ALA A 48 -17.77 18.70 -13.36
C ALA A 48 -16.88 19.23 -14.51
N ALA A 49 -15.90 18.44 -14.97
CA ALA A 49 -15.08 18.82 -16.14
C ALA A 49 -15.93 19.02 -17.38
N ASP A 50 -16.86 18.12 -17.67
CA ASP A 50 -17.76 18.22 -18.82
C ASP A 50 -18.68 19.45 -18.75
N MET A 51 -19.13 19.83 -17.56
CA MET A 51 -19.90 21.06 -17.35
C MET A 51 -19.04 22.31 -17.60
N MET A 52 -17.81 22.33 -17.10
CA MET A 52 -16.84 23.41 -17.28
C MET A 52 -16.47 23.61 -18.76
N GLU A 53 -16.37 22.54 -19.53
CA GLU A 53 -16.10 22.61 -20.97
C GLU A 53 -17.31 23.11 -21.77
N LYS A 54 -18.55 22.81 -21.32
CA LYS A 54 -19.78 23.29 -21.96
C LYS A 54 -20.07 24.76 -21.67
N ASP A 55 -19.63 25.27 -20.53
CA ASP A 55 -19.84 26.64 -20.09
C ASP A 55 -18.53 27.28 -19.63
N PRO A 56 -17.68 27.70 -20.60
CA PRO A 56 -16.38 28.29 -20.32
C PRO A 56 -16.41 29.60 -19.54
N GLU A 57 -17.51 30.36 -19.66
CA GLU A 57 -17.66 31.65 -18.96
C GLU A 57 -17.85 31.46 -17.46
N HIS A 58 -18.38 30.32 -17.03
CA HIS A 58 -18.67 30.00 -15.62
C HIS A 58 -17.76 28.89 -15.06
N LYS A 59 -16.67 28.53 -15.72
CA LYS A 59 -15.72 27.49 -15.28
C LYS A 59 -15.35 27.62 -13.80
N GLY A 60 -15.03 28.84 -13.34
CA GLY A 60 -14.65 29.09 -11.94
C GLY A 60 -15.72 28.73 -10.94
N VAL A 61 -16.98 29.13 -11.21
CA VAL A 61 -18.12 28.85 -10.34
C VAL A 61 -18.45 27.34 -10.33
N LEU A 62 -18.39 26.70 -11.49
CA LEU A 62 -18.63 25.26 -11.60
C LEU A 62 -17.58 24.44 -10.84
N PHE A 63 -16.30 24.80 -10.98
CA PHE A 63 -15.22 24.18 -10.23
C PHE A 63 -15.37 24.43 -8.72
N GLU A 64 -15.65 25.67 -8.30
CA GLU A 64 -15.86 26.00 -6.89
C GLU A 64 -16.98 25.14 -6.27
N ASN A 65 -18.11 25.00 -6.96
CA ASN A 65 -19.21 24.18 -6.51
C ASN A 65 -18.82 22.70 -6.35
N ALA A 66 -18.08 22.15 -7.32
CA ALA A 66 -17.57 20.80 -7.27
C ALA A 66 -16.61 20.60 -6.07
N VAL A 67 -15.70 21.55 -5.86
CA VAL A 67 -14.76 21.51 -4.73
C VAL A 67 -15.49 21.62 -3.41
N GLN A 68 -16.44 22.55 -3.26
CA GLN A 68 -17.22 22.71 -2.02
C GLN A 68 -17.98 21.43 -1.66
N GLY A 69 -18.55 20.74 -2.64
CA GLY A 69 -19.20 19.44 -2.42
C GLY A 69 -18.27 18.36 -1.86
N LEU A 70 -16.98 18.42 -2.23
CA LEU A 70 -15.98 17.45 -1.80
C LEU A 70 -15.38 17.76 -0.43
N ILE A 71 -14.97 19.03 -0.23
CA ILE A 71 -14.21 19.43 0.96
C ILE A 71 -15.08 19.97 2.10
N HIS A 72 -16.40 20.01 1.89
CA HIS A 72 -17.33 20.46 2.93
C HIS A 72 -17.19 19.61 4.20
N LYS A 73 -17.01 20.24 5.33
CA LYS A 73 -16.79 19.61 6.65
C LYS A 73 -15.46 18.80 6.77
N GLN A 74 -14.56 18.90 5.80
CA GLN A 74 -13.25 18.26 5.91
C GLN A 74 -12.19 19.27 6.36
N ILE A 75 -11.28 18.81 7.22
CA ILE A 75 -10.16 19.62 7.68
C ILE A 75 -8.94 19.24 6.83
N LEU A 76 -8.65 20.09 5.83
CA LEU A 76 -7.50 19.92 4.96
C LEU A 76 -6.41 20.93 5.33
N SER A 77 -5.18 20.46 5.52
CA SER A 77 -4.02 21.33 5.77
C SER A 77 -3.56 22.02 4.50
N SER A 78 -3.60 21.31 3.40
CA SER A 78 -3.11 21.79 2.10
C SER A 78 -3.96 21.28 0.96
N LEU A 79 -4.03 22.10 -0.11
CA LEU A 79 -4.55 21.73 -1.42
C LEU A 79 -3.44 21.89 -2.45
N TYR A 80 -3.31 20.93 -3.33
CA TYR A 80 -2.41 20.97 -4.48
C TYR A 80 -3.24 20.99 -5.75
N MET A 81 -2.84 21.82 -6.70
CA MET A 81 -3.43 21.93 -8.04
C MET A 81 -2.35 21.62 -9.05
N THR A 82 -2.63 20.70 -9.97
CA THR A 82 -1.71 20.33 -11.04
C THR A 82 -2.48 20.13 -12.34
N GLY A 83 -1.83 20.43 -13.46
CA GLY A 83 -2.42 20.28 -14.78
C GLY A 83 -2.63 21.61 -15.49
N GLU A 84 -2.62 21.55 -16.83
CA GLU A 84 -2.76 22.72 -17.70
C GLU A 84 -4.11 23.42 -17.55
N GLY A 85 -5.16 22.69 -17.15
CA GLY A 85 -6.48 23.27 -16.90
C GLY A 85 -6.51 24.31 -15.80
N PHE A 86 -5.48 24.34 -14.93
CA PHE A 86 -5.34 25.33 -13.87
C PHE A 86 -4.42 26.52 -14.23
N GLU A 87 -3.94 26.60 -15.44
CA GLU A 87 -3.15 27.74 -15.95
C GLU A 87 -4.03 28.88 -16.50
N GLU A 88 -5.33 28.66 -16.63
CA GLU A 88 -6.29 29.63 -17.16
C GLU A 88 -6.63 30.75 -16.14
N GLU A 89 -7.07 31.91 -16.64
CA GLU A 89 -7.34 33.08 -15.81
C GLU A 89 -8.46 32.88 -14.78
N TRP A 90 -9.46 32.02 -15.07
CA TRP A 90 -10.59 31.76 -14.18
C TRP A 90 -10.16 31.19 -12.82
N CYS A 91 -8.99 30.59 -12.74
CA CYS A 91 -8.47 29.94 -11.53
C CYS A 91 -8.13 30.92 -10.41
N GLN A 92 -7.72 32.15 -10.75
CA GLN A 92 -7.13 33.08 -9.78
C GLN A 92 -8.07 33.45 -8.64
N ASP A 93 -9.35 33.73 -8.94
CA ASP A 93 -10.33 34.12 -7.92
C ASP A 93 -10.79 32.94 -7.08
N VAL A 94 -10.96 31.78 -7.72
CA VAL A 94 -11.30 30.54 -7.00
C VAL A 94 -10.16 30.14 -6.05
N PHE A 95 -8.92 30.23 -6.46
CA PHE A 95 -7.77 29.90 -5.61
C PHE A 95 -7.68 30.83 -4.38
N LYS A 96 -7.98 32.11 -4.50
CA LYS A 96 -8.05 33.04 -3.35
C LYS A 96 -9.07 32.55 -2.31
N GLN A 97 -10.23 32.08 -2.76
CA GLN A 97 -11.28 31.57 -1.87
C GLN A 97 -10.84 30.24 -1.23
N LEU A 98 -10.26 29.34 -1.99
CA LEU A 98 -9.80 28.04 -1.51
C LEU A 98 -8.60 28.14 -0.53
N CYS A 99 -7.85 29.25 -0.53
CA CYS A 99 -6.78 29.50 0.44
C CYS A 99 -7.31 29.84 1.86
N VAL A 100 -8.60 30.05 2.04
CA VAL A 100 -9.12 30.40 3.36
C VAL A 100 -9.02 29.19 4.30
N GLY A 101 -8.20 29.31 5.34
CA GLY A 101 -7.98 28.29 6.36
C GLY A 101 -7.07 27.14 5.95
N ARG A 102 -6.44 27.20 4.78
CA ARG A 102 -5.52 26.15 4.27
C ARG A 102 -4.49 26.74 3.32
N ARG A 103 -3.43 25.99 3.04
CA ARG A 103 -2.42 26.39 2.06
C ARG A 103 -2.76 25.79 0.71
N LEU A 104 -2.65 26.58 -0.36
CA LEU A 104 -2.84 26.12 -1.73
C LEU A 104 -1.52 26.23 -2.49
N PHE A 105 -1.19 25.19 -3.23
CA PHE A 105 0.01 25.08 -4.05
C PHE A 105 -0.39 24.77 -5.48
N LEU A 106 0.18 25.49 -6.42
CA LEU A 106 0.05 25.24 -7.86
C LEU A 106 1.40 24.73 -8.39
N GLY A 107 1.38 23.66 -9.17
CA GLY A 107 2.61 23.17 -9.78
C GLY A 107 2.41 22.00 -10.71
N ASN A 108 3.07 22.05 -11.88
CA ASN A 108 2.95 21.06 -12.94
C ASN A 108 3.86 19.84 -12.75
N ASN A 109 4.79 19.90 -11.78
CA ASN A 109 5.80 18.84 -11.54
C ASN A 109 5.51 18.01 -10.30
N LEU A 110 4.28 18.02 -9.78
CA LEU A 110 3.97 17.37 -8.49
C LEU A 110 4.17 15.85 -8.55
N PHE A 111 3.73 15.19 -9.62
CA PHE A 111 3.91 13.74 -9.77
C PHE A 111 5.39 13.35 -9.90
N VAL A 112 6.15 14.08 -10.72
CA VAL A 112 7.59 13.82 -10.89
C VAL A 112 8.35 14.05 -9.58
N SER A 113 8.06 15.15 -8.89
CA SER A 113 8.66 15.44 -7.59
C SER A 113 8.29 14.39 -6.55
N GLY A 114 7.02 13.96 -6.52
CA GLY A 114 6.53 12.89 -5.65
C GLY A 114 7.25 11.57 -5.91
N ALA A 115 7.41 11.17 -7.17
CA ALA A 115 8.15 9.97 -7.55
C ALA A 115 9.61 10.01 -7.10
N CYS A 116 10.28 11.17 -7.24
CA CYS A 116 11.65 11.35 -6.76
C CYS A 116 11.74 11.22 -5.23
N PHE A 117 10.78 11.79 -4.48
CA PHE A 117 10.75 11.65 -3.02
C PHE A 117 10.47 10.21 -2.61
N ALA A 118 9.54 9.52 -3.27
CA ALA A 118 9.23 8.12 -3.01
C ALA A 118 10.46 7.23 -3.25
N ALA A 119 11.17 7.42 -4.36
CA ALA A 119 12.40 6.67 -4.66
C ALA A 119 13.48 6.87 -3.59
N ARG A 120 13.66 8.10 -3.09
CA ARG A 120 14.60 8.38 -1.99
C ARG A 120 14.18 7.74 -0.68
N GLU A 121 12.89 7.76 -0.35
CA GLU A 121 12.37 7.15 0.87
C GLU A 121 12.52 5.62 0.84
N MET A 122 12.30 4.99 -0.31
CA MET A 122 12.50 3.55 -0.50
C MET A 122 13.98 3.15 -0.44
N GLY A 123 14.87 4.04 -0.85
CA GLY A 123 16.32 3.84 -0.85
C GLY A 123 16.98 4.10 0.51
N GLU A 124 17.48 5.30 0.72
CA GLU A 124 18.39 5.64 1.82
C GLU A 124 17.74 6.45 2.95
N ASP A 125 16.83 7.36 2.63
CA ASP A 125 16.39 8.38 3.58
C ASP A 125 15.52 7.83 4.72
N ARG A 126 14.59 6.93 4.42
CA ARG A 126 13.67 6.23 5.37
C ARG A 126 13.13 7.12 6.50
N ARG A 127 12.75 8.35 6.16
CA ARG A 127 12.29 9.37 7.13
C ARG A 127 10.83 9.24 7.49
N LEU A 128 10.06 8.50 6.70
CA LEU A 128 8.63 8.33 6.86
C LEU A 128 8.25 7.00 7.51
N GLN A 129 9.17 6.35 8.24
CA GLN A 129 8.92 5.07 8.90
C GLN A 129 7.77 5.11 9.93
N GLU A 130 7.44 6.29 10.44
CA GLU A 130 6.28 6.48 11.32
C GLU A 130 4.94 6.46 10.58
N TYR A 131 4.96 6.45 9.23
CA TYR A 131 3.80 6.41 8.37
C TYR A 131 3.75 5.09 7.60
N LEU A 132 2.57 4.52 7.48
CA LEU A 132 2.30 3.35 6.66
C LEU A 132 1.34 3.77 5.55
N MET A 133 1.87 3.88 4.32
CA MET A 133 1.08 4.19 3.13
C MET A 133 0.28 2.97 2.70
N MET A 134 -1.02 3.16 2.49
CA MET A 134 -1.94 2.11 2.09
C MET A 134 -2.85 2.60 0.97
N ASP A 135 -2.80 1.92 -0.15
CA ASP A 135 -3.74 2.06 -1.25
C ASP A 135 -4.24 0.67 -1.69
N GLU A 136 -5.00 0.61 -2.75
CA GLU A 136 -5.58 -0.63 -3.30
C GLU A 136 -4.53 -1.65 -3.77
N ASN A 137 -3.28 -1.23 -3.95
CA ASN A 137 -2.18 -2.08 -4.38
C ASN A 137 -1.27 -2.55 -3.23
N MET A 138 -1.50 -2.08 -2.02
CA MET A 138 -0.68 -2.41 -0.86
C MET A 138 -1.26 -3.57 -0.06
N VAL A 139 -0.41 -4.49 0.35
CA VAL A 139 -0.80 -5.58 1.25
C VAL A 139 -1.13 -5.00 2.64
N SER A 140 -2.34 -5.27 3.14
CA SER A 140 -2.84 -4.76 4.42
C SER A 140 -2.21 -5.45 5.63
N SER A 141 -1.67 -6.66 5.43
CA SER A 141 -1.29 -7.55 6.52
C SER A 141 0.19 -7.88 6.51
N ARG A 142 0.75 -8.02 7.71
CA ARG A 142 2.07 -8.60 7.93
C ARG A 142 1.92 -10.12 8.06
N ILE A 143 2.73 -10.88 7.31
CA ILE A 143 2.79 -12.34 7.40
C ILE A 143 4.11 -12.75 8.05
N THR A 144 4.04 -13.54 9.11
CA THR A 144 5.19 -14.06 9.82
C THR A 144 5.08 -15.58 9.99
N MET A 145 6.21 -16.21 10.23
CA MET A 145 6.34 -17.62 10.54
C MET A 145 7.32 -17.76 11.70
N ASP A 146 7.00 -18.60 12.69
CA ASP A 146 7.92 -18.91 13.77
C ASP A 146 9.06 -19.77 13.26
N ILE A 147 10.29 -19.40 13.61
CA ILE A 147 11.49 -20.11 13.20
C ILE A 147 12.46 -20.29 14.38
N TYR A 148 13.27 -21.32 14.31
CA TYR A 148 14.48 -21.47 15.10
C TYR A 148 15.69 -21.05 14.28
N ARG A 149 16.43 -20.07 14.74
CA ARG A 149 17.64 -19.60 14.10
C ARG A 149 18.76 -19.45 15.12
N HIS A 150 19.89 -20.12 14.90
CA HIS A 150 21.03 -20.11 15.83
C HIS A 150 20.66 -20.48 17.27
N GLY A 151 19.76 -21.47 17.44
CA GLY A 151 19.32 -21.94 18.75
C GLY A 151 18.33 -21.02 19.48
N LYS A 152 17.82 -19.99 18.80
CA LYS A 152 16.82 -19.06 19.37
C LYS A 152 15.55 -19.09 18.53
N GLN A 153 14.43 -19.12 19.24
CA GLN A 153 13.13 -18.90 18.61
C GLN A 153 12.95 -17.44 18.24
N GLY A 154 12.34 -17.18 17.10
CA GLY A 154 12.03 -15.85 16.64
C GLY A 154 11.08 -15.85 15.45
N ASP A 155 10.61 -14.68 15.06
CA ASP A 155 9.71 -14.50 13.94
C ASP A 155 10.50 -14.26 12.64
N CYS A 156 10.18 -15.02 11.60
CA CYS A 156 10.58 -14.72 10.24
C CYS A 156 9.49 -13.87 9.57
N VAL A 157 9.80 -12.63 9.22
CA VAL A 157 8.88 -11.79 8.47
C VAL A 157 8.95 -12.19 7.00
N LEU A 158 7.84 -12.71 6.49
CA LEU A 158 7.68 -13.10 5.09
C LEU A 158 7.20 -11.92 4.25
N VAL A 159 6.21 -11.18 4.77
CA VAL A 159 5.60 -10.03 4.12
C VAL A 159 5.40 -8.92 5.15
N LYS A 160 5.62 -7.68 4.76
CA LYS A 160 5.33 -6.51 5.60
C LYS A 160 4.06 -5.83 5.08
N ALA A 161 3.23 -5.35 6.00
CA ALA A 161 2.13 -4.46 5.62
C ALA A 161 2.68 -3.21 4.93
N GLY A 162 1.99 -2.74 3.87
CA GLY A 162 2.41 -1.60 3.06
C GLY A 162 3.40 -1.93 1.94
N GLU A 163 3.70 -3.20 1.70
CA GLU A 163 4.43 -3.60 0.49
C GLU A 163 3.46 -3.70 -0.70
N PRO A 164 3.80 -3.17 -1.90
CA PRO A 164 3.00 -3.37 -3.10
C PRO A 164 2.91 -4.86 -3.43
N TRP A 165 1.70 -5.40 -3.56
CA TRP A 165 1.48 -6.83 -3.76
C TRP A 165 2.27 -7.42 -4.94
N PHE A 166 2.39 -6.68 -6.04
CA PHE A 166 3.11 -7.11 -7.24
C PHE A 166 4.64 -7.13 -7.09
N GLN A 167 5.18 -6.52 -6.02
CA GLN A 167 6.61 -6.56 -5.68
C GLN A 167 6.92 -7.64 -4.65
N VAL A 168 5.90 -8.18 -3.98
CA VAL A 168 6.12 -9.22 -2.97
C VAL A 168 6.44 -10.54 -3.65
N LYS A 169 7.70 -10.91 -3.59
CA LYS A 169 8.20 -12.22 -3.99
C LYS A 169 9.11 -12.74 -2.89
N LYS A 170 8.63 -13.72 -2.15
CA LYS A 170 9.40 -14.31 -1.06
C LYS A 170 9.69 -15.77 -1.35
N GLU A 171 10.98 -16.11 -1.33
CA GLU A 171 11.45 -17.48 -1.44
C GLU A 171 12.39 -17.75 -0.27
N LEU A 172 12.24 -18.89 0.38
CA LEU A 172 13.11 -19.33 1.48
C LEU A 172 13.08 -20.86 1.59
N GLU A 173 14.11 -21.41 2.20
CA GLU A 173 14.19 -22.82 2.52
C GLU A 173 14.13 -22.99 4.03
N VAL A 174 13.36 -23.98 4.48
CA VAL A 174 13.17 -24.33 5.88
C VAL A 174 13.28 -25.83 6.11
N ILE A 175 13.65 -26.21 7.33
CA ILE A 175 13.60 -27.60 7.81
C ILE A 175 12.49 -27.61 8.85
N PRO A 176 11.39 -28.36 8.63
CA PRO A 176 10.32 -28.48 9.61
C PRO A 176 10.85 -29.16 10.89
N ASP A 177 10.31 -28.79 12.04
CA ASP A 177 10.70 -29.32 13.35
C ASP A 177 9.75 -30.44 13.84
N GLY A 178 9.48 -31.39 12.98
CA GLY A 178 8.71 -32.57 13.31
C GLY A 178 7.20 -32.47 13.08
N ASP A 179 6.69 -31.29 12.76
CA ASP A 179 5.26 -31.07 12.55
C ASP A 179 4.88 -31.27 11.09
N GLU A 180 3.73 -31.90 10.87
CA GLU A 180 3.10 -32.02 9.55
C GLU A 180 2.35 -30.75 9.15
N GLU A 181 2.58 -29.63 9.86
CA GLU A 181 1.90 -28.37 9.68
C GLU A 181 2.88 -27.20 9.63
N LEU A 182 2.58 -26.27 8.74
CA LEU A 182 3.25 -24.97 8.70
C LEU A 182 2.27 -23.92 9.23
N CYS A 183 2.65 -23.22 10.30
CA CYS A 183 1.85 -22.14 10.86
C CYS A 183 2.32 -20.77 10.32
N LEU A 184 1.41 -20.07 9.67
CA LEU A 184 1.59 -18.67 9.27
C LEU A 184 0.72 -17.78 10.15
N ARG A 185 1.33 -16.76 10.74
CA ARG A 185 0.63 -15.73 11.50
C ARG A 185 0.43 -14.50 10.63
N ILE A 186 -0.81 -14.09 10.47
CA ILE A 186 -1.22 -12.93 9.68
C ILE A 186 -1.76 -11.87 10.62
N TYR A 187 -1.14 -10.69 10.64
CA TYR A 187 -1.57 -9.54 11.42
C TYR A 187 -2.01 -8.41 10.51
N ASN A 188 -3.30 -8.08 10.54
CA ASN A 188 -3.85 -6.98 9.75
C ASN A 188 -3.59 -5.63 10.43
N ALA A 189 -2.92 -4.71 9.71
CA ALA A 189 -2.54 -3.41 10.24
C ALA A 189 -3.73 -2.47 10.48
N PHE A 190 -4.86 -2.66 9.78
CA PHE A 190 -6.07 -1.85 9.91
C PHE A 190 -6.98 -2.32 11.04
N THR A 191 -7.38 -3.59 10.98
CA THR A 191 -8.34 -4.18 11.95
C THR A 191 -7.67 -4.53 13.26
N LYS A 192 -6.33 -4.69 13.28
CA LYS A 192 -5.53 -5.17 14.42
C LYS A 192 -5.84 -6.63 14.77
N GLU A 193 -6.39 -7.36 13.85
CA GLU A 193 -6.71 -8.77 14.03
C GLU A 193 -5.50 -9.65 13.74
N ASP A 194 -5.30 -10.65 14.60
CA ASP A 194 -4.34 -11.72 14.41
C ASP A 194 -5.07 -12.99 13.97
N LYS A 195 -4.56 -13.63 12.92
CA LYS A 195 -5.10 -14.86 12.37
C LYS A 195 -3.96 -15.85 12.13
N ASN A 196 -4.10 -17.06 12.64
CA ASN A 196 -3.18 -18.14 12.35
C ASN A 196 -3.76 -19.02 11.24
N ILE A 197 -2.96 -19.28 10.21
CA ILE A 197 -3.30 -20.22 9.15
C ILE A 197 -2.38 -21.41 9.25
N LEU A 198 -2.98 -22.58 9.48
CA LEU A 198 -2.30 -23.86 9.44
C LEU A 198 -2.33 -24.41 8.01
N VAL A 199 -1.19 -24.77 7.51
CA VAL A 199 -1.03 -25.43 6.22
C VAL A 199 -0.56 -26.84 6.49
N GLU A 200 -1.50 -27.80 6.38
CA GLU A 200 -1.21 -29.22 6.55
C GLU A 200 -0.30 -29.70 5.42
N LEU A 201 0.74 -30.43 5.79
CA LEU A 201 1.69 -31.03 4.87
C LEU A 201 1.51 -32.55 4.95
N GLU A 202 1.13 -33.19 3.87
CA GLU A 202 1.11 -34.64 3.83
C GLU A 202 2.53 -35.21 4.04
N PRO A 203 2.71 -36.15 4.96
CA PRO A 203 4.04 -36.69 5.24
C PRO A 203 4.66 -37.35 4.00
N VAL A 204 5.95 -37.13 3.82
CA VAL A 204 6.71 -37.81 2.77
C VAL A 204 7.15 -39.15 3.30
N GLN A 205 6.65 -40.25 2.68
CA GLN A 205 6.93 -41.62 3.10
C GLN A 205 8.44 -41.88 3.27
N GLY A 206 8.80 -42.53 4.36
CA GLY A 206 10.17 -42.91 4.67
C GLY A 206 11.06 -41.80 5.25
N ARG A 207 10.49 -40.65 5.57
CA ARG A 207 11.19 -39.57 6.25
C ARG A 207 10.59 -39.35 7.66
N VAL A 208 11.47 -39.27 8.64
CA VAL A 208 11.13 -38.98 10.02
C VAL A 208 11.82 -37.70 10.38
N ASP A 209 11.15 -36.83 11.12
CA ASP A 209 11.67 -35.60 11.74
C ASP A 209 12.86 -34.95 11.01
N ARG A 210 12.87 -33.68 10.79
CA ARG A 210 14.00 -32.88 10.26
C ARG A 210 14.75 -33.42 9.01
N HIS A 211 14.36 -34.59 8.46
CA HIS A 211 14.91 -35.13 7.22
C HIS A 211 14.19 -34.61 5.96
N CYS A 212 13.48 -33.51 6.12
CA CYS A 212 12.83 -32.76 5.06
C CYS A 212 13.40 -31.36 4.96
N ARG A 213 13.69 -30.90 3.77
CA ARG A 213 13.94 -29.50 3.46
C ARG A 213 12.87 -29.02 2.50
N LEU A 214 12.18 -27.98 2.89
CA LEU A 214 11.07 -27.43 2.14
C LEU A 214 11.45 -26.08 1.53
N GLY A 215 11.24 -25.92 0.23
CA GLY A 215 11.29 -24.63 -0.44
C GLY A 215 9.91 -23.97 -0.37
N LEU A 216 9.82 -22.81 0.24
CA LEU A 216 8.63 -22.00 0.36
C LEU A 216 8.68 -20.85 -0.63
N LYS A 217 7.58 -20.63 -1.35
CA LYS A 217 7.44 -19.51 -2.27
C LYS A 217 6.09 -18.85 -2.04
N LEU A 218 6.11 -17.55 -1.74
CA LEU A 218 4.92 -16.72 -1.65
C LEU A 218 4.86 -15.76 -2.83
N LEU A 219 3.72 -15.74 -3.50
CA LEU A 219 3.40 -14.81 -4.59
C LEU A 219 1.98 -14.29 -4.39
N PHE A 220 1.80 -13.00 -4.59
CA PHE A 220 0.48 -12.38 -4.56
C PHE A 220 -0.14 -12.36 -5.96
N THR A 221 -1.45 -12.56 -6.03
CA THR A 221 -2.26 -12.37 -7.25
C THR A 221 -2.96 -11.02 -7.25
N ASP A 222 -3.22 -10.49 -6.06
CA ASP A 222 -3.78 -9.16 -5.78
C ASP A 222 -3.41 -8.75 -4.33
N ALA A 223 -3.85 -7.59 -3.86
CA ALA A 223 -3.52 -7.08 -2.53
C ALA A 223 -4.06 -7.94 -1.36
N HIS A 224 -5.03 -8.81 -1.62
CA HIS A 224 -5.78 -9.58 -0.63
C HIS A 224 -5.51 -11.09 -0.71
N THR A 225 -4.95 -11.55 -1.83
CA THR A 225 -4.80 -12.98 -2.14
C THR A 225 -3.34 -13.33 -2.40
N CYS A 226 -2.85 -14.31 -1.66
CA CYS A 226 -1.48 -14.82 -1.79
C CYS A 226 -1.51 -16.32 -2.06
N VAL A 227 -0.63 -16.79 -2.93
CA VAL A 227 -0.41 -18.22 -3.18
C VAL A 227 0.88 -18.65 -2.51
N LEU A 228 0.77 -19.59 -1.57
CA LEU A 228 1.90 -20.26 -0.95
C LEU A 228 2.14 -21.58 -1.69
N THR A 229 3.30 -21.69 -2.32
CA THR A 229 3.78 -22.95 -2.91
C THR A 229 4.87 -23.52 -2.01
N ILE A 230 4.75 -24.78 -1.65
CA ILE A 230 5.71 -25.52 -0.82
C ILE A 230 6.22 -26.69 -1.67
N ARG A 231 7.53 -26.82 -1.78
CA ARG A 231 8.17 -27.89 -2.53
C ARG A 231 9.08 -28.70 -1.63
N ASP A 232 9.01 -30.03 -1.71
CA ASP A 232 10.02 -30.90 -1.13
C ASP A 232 11.35 -30.79 -1.91
N MET A 233 12.37 -30.30 -1.24
CA MET A 233 13.72 -30.12 -1.81
C MET A 233 14.65 -31.31 -1.54
N GLY A 234 14.17 -32.33 -0.79
CA GLY A 234 15.01 -33.41 -0.33
C GLY A 234 16.00 -32.99 0.77
N PHE A 235 16.77 -33.95 1.26
CA PHE A 235 17.79 -33.74 2.29
C PHE A 235 19.03 -34.60 2.03
N GLY A 236 19.92 -34.10 1.17
CA GLY A 236 21.11 -34.82 0.73
C GLY A 236 20.81 -36.00 -0.20
N GLU A 237 21.81 -36.85 -0.38
CA GLU A 237 21.74 -38.03 -1.26
C GLU A 237 20.86 -39.15 -0.67
N GLU A 238 20.80 -39.25 0.66
CA GLU A 238 20.03 -40.28 1.36
C GLU A 238 18.52 -40.03 1.27
N TYR A 239 18.09 -38.79 1.16
CA TYR A 239 16.70 -38.38 1.08
C TYR A 239 16.47 -37.49 -0.14
N PRO A 240 16.47 -38.01 -1.37
CA PRO A 240 16.28 -37.22 -2.57
C PRO A 240 14.87 -36.59 -2.58
N SER A 241 14.70 -35.48 -3.28
CA SER A 241 13.40 -34.80 -3.43
C SER A 241 12.35 -35.80 -3.94
N SER A 242 11.18 -35.80 -3.32
CA SER A 242 10.02 -36.53 -3.80
C SER A 242 9.31 -35.86 -4.96
N ASN A 243 9.73 -34.65 -5.33
CA ASN A 243 9.07 -33.73 -6.28
C ASN A 243 7.63 -33.34 -5.89
N ARG A 244 7.23 -33.57 -4.64
CA ARG A 244 5.91 -33.14 -4.16
C ARG A 244 5.86 -31.64 -4.07
N ILE A 245 4.70 -31.10 -4.42
CA ILE A 245 4.36 -29.68 -4.33
C ILE A 245 2.99 -29.58 -3.67
N TRP A 246 2.92 -28.74 -2.64
CA TRP A 246 1.68 -28.33 -1.99
C TRP A 246 1.41 -26.89 -2.37
N GLU A 247 0.16 -26.58 -2.63
CA GLU A 247 -0.25 -25.22 -2.99
C GLU A 247 -1.45 -24.80 -2.16
N LYS A 248 -1.37 -23.63 -1.54
CA LYS A 248 -2.43 -23.07 -0.71
C LYS A 248 -2.69 -21.63 -1.11
N VAL A 249 -3.95 -21.34 -1.41
CA VAL A 249 -4.41 -19.96 -1.59
C VAL A 249 -4.79 -19.41 -0.23
N LEU A 250 -4.22 -18.26 0.13
CA LEU A 250 -4.39 -17.58 1.40
C LEU A 250 -5.13 -16.26 1.18
N GLN A 251 -6.22 -16.06 1.92
CA GLN A 251 -6.90 -14.76 2.03
C GLN A 251 -6.28 -14.00 3.19
N ILE A 252 -5.80 -12.77 2.92
CA ILE A 252 -4.93 -12.01 3.82
C ILE A 252 -5.70 -10.99 4.66
N ASP A 253 -6.96 -10.74 4.35
CA ASP A 253 -7.84 -9.83 5.10
C ASP A 253 -8.53 -10.51 6.28
#